data_ba42be476a4b2e2cbdc1e7ed3e1820d2
#
_entry.id   ba42be476a4b2e2cbdc1e7ed3e1820d2
#
_cell.length_a   1.000
_cell.length_b   1.000
_cell.length_c   1.000
_cell.angle_alpha   90.00
_cell.angle_beta   90.00
_cell.angle_gamma   90.00
#
_symmetry.space_group_name_H-M   'P 1'
#
loop_
_entity.id
_entity.type
_entity.pdbx_description
1 polymer ?
#
loop_
_entity_poly.entity_id
_entity_poly.type
_entity_poly.pdbx_seq_one_letter_code
_entity_poly.pdbx_strand_id
1 'polypeptide(L)'
;MSDNEVMKLEEDKDLKGEFKELCKALRNNHRINPNLYVEYDVKRGLRDSAGKGVLTGLTEVSDVTGYNLINGRNIPAEGRLYYQGINVNDIVDSLKDRKFGFEETVYLLMFGHYQIRQNWNISWM
;
A
#
# COMPACT_ATOMS: atom_id res chain seq x y z
N MET A 1 35.23 -15.08 -23.89
CA MET A 1 34.37 -14.17 -23.14
C MET A 1 35.28 -13.16 -22.48
N SER A 2 35.07 -11.89 -22.68
CA SER A 2 35.87 -10.85 -22.05
C SER A 2 35.39 -10.65 -20.59
N ASP A 3 36.26 -10.21 -19.69
CA ASP A 3 35.92 -9.96 -18.28
C ASP A 3 34.72 -8.99 -18.13
N ASN A 4 34.54 -8.05 -19.08
CA ASN A 4 33.40 -7.18 -19.18
C ASN A 4 32.06 -7.88 -19.50
N GLU A 5 32.09 -8.97 -20.26
CA GLU A 5 30.87 -9.75 -20.55
C GLU A 5 30.46 -10.61 -19.34
N VAL A 6 31.42 -11.12 -18.56
CA VAL A 6 31.19 -11.89 -17.36
C VAL A 6 30.59 -10.97 -16.27
N MET A 7 31.17 -9.78 -16.03
CA MET A 7 30.63 -8.80 -15.09
C MET A 7 29.20 -8.40 -15.44
N LYS A 8 28.89 -8.15 -16.70
CA LYS A 8 27.54 -7.77 -17.15
C LYS A 8 26.50 -8.89 -16.97
N LEU A 9 26.93 -10.16 -17.09
CA LEU A 9 26.06 -11.31 -16.83
C LEU A 9 25.82 -11.57 -15.33
N GLU A 10 26.74 -11.17 -14.47
CA GLU A 10 26.60 -11.24 -13.01
C GLU A 10 25.69 -10.13 -12.50
N GLU A 11 25.84 -8.88 -12.96
CA GLU A 11 24.92 -7.77 -12.68
C GLU A 11 23.49 -8.07 -13.13
N ASP A 12 23.28 -8.68 -14.30
CA ASP A 12 21.95 -9.09 -14.79
C ASP A 12 21.31 -10.20 -13.94
N LYS A 13 22.11 -11.07 -13.31
CA LYS A 13 21.60 -12.11 -12.40
C LYS A 13 21.18 -11.53 -11.05
N ASP A 14 21.94 -10.60 -10.50
CA ASP A 14 21.61 -9.93 -9.24
C ASP A 14 20.38 -9.07 -9.38
N LEU A 15 20.24 -8.29 -10.43
CA LEU A 15 19.03 -7.51 -10.75
C LEU A 15 17.77 -8.38 -10.86
N LYS A 16 17.88 -9.56 -11.49
CA LYS A 16 16.77 -10.51 -11.57
C LYS A 16 16.40 -11.13 -10.22
N GLY A 17 17.38 -11.32 -9.34
CA GLY A 17 17.18 -11.78 -7.96
C GLY A 17 16.44 -10.75 -7.13
N GLU A 18 16.92 -9.52 -7.10
CA GLU A 18 16.30 -8.40 -6.38
C GLU A 18 14.88 -8.11 -6.87
N PHE A 19 14.65 -8.13 -8.18
CA PHE A 19 13.32 -7.94 -8.75
C PHE A 19 12.33 -9.03 -8.33
N LYS A 20 12.77 -10.28 -8.22
CA LYS A 20 11.91 -11.37 -7.72
C LYS A 20 11.53 -11.18 -6.25
N GLU A 21 12.46 -10.76 -5.42
CA GLU A 21 12.17 -10.49 -4.00
C GLU A 21 11.23 -9.29 -3.83
N LEU A 22 11.41 -8.22 -4.61
CA LEU A 22 10.47 -7.09 -4.67
C LEU A 22 9.06 -7.54 -5.09
N CYS A 23 8.93 -8.34 -6.12
CA CYS A 23 7.65 -8.89 -6.57
C CYS A 23 7.00 -9.77 -5.51
N LYS A 24 7.78 -10.53 -4.75
CA LYS A 24 7.29 -11.37 -3.65
C LYS A 24 6.79 -10.52 -2.48
N ALA A 25 7.56 -9.51 -2.07
CA ALA A 25 7.16 -8.56 -1.04
C ALA A 25 5.85 -7.84 -1.41
N LEU A 26 5.76 -7.34 -2.64
CA LEU A 26 4.55 -6.70 -3.17
C LEU A 26 3.33 -7.61 -3.13
N ARG A 27 3.46 -8.86 -3.60
CA ARG A 27 2.36 -9.85 -3.55
C ARG A 27 1.92 -10.17 -2.13
N ASN A 28 2.84 -10.24 -1.18
CA ASN A 28 2.50 -10.54 0.20
C ASN A 28 1.76 -9.39 0.87
N ASN A 29 2.16 -8.13 0.59
CA ASN A 29 1.49 -6.94 1.12
C ASN A 29 0.06 -6.76 0.60
N HIS A 30 -0.25 -7.28 -0.61
CA HIS A 30 -1.58 -7.14 -1.21
C HIS A 30 -2.47 -8.40 -1.08
N ARG A 31 -2.10 -9.33 -0.22
CA ARG A 31 -2.92 -10.53 0.07
C ARG A 31 -3.95 -10.23 1.14
N ILE A 32 -5.19 -10.16 0.74
CA ILE A 32 -6.33 -10.09 1.66
C ILE A 32 -6.70 -11.52 2.08
N ASN A 33 -6.87 -11.73 3.40
CA ASN A 33 -7.34 -13.01 3.92
C ASN A 33 -8.76 -13.31 3.40
N PRO A 34 -8.98 -14.43 2.67
CA PRO A 34 -10.30 -14.76 2.13
C PRO A 34 -11.41 -14.85 3.18
N ASN A 35 -11.10 -15.19 4.43
CA ASN A 35 -12.08 -15.29 5.50
C ASN A 35 -12.73 -13.93 5.82
N LEU A 36 -12.04 -12.82 5.58
CA LEU A 36 -12.57 -11.47 5.77
C LEU A 36 -13.77 -11.18 4.85
N TYR A 37 -13.82 -11.78 3.65
CA TYR A 37 -14.98 -11.64 2.77
C TYR A 37 -16.25 -12.26 3.35
N VAL A 38 -16.10 -13.32 4.13
CA VAL A 38 -17.22 -13.97 4.84
C VAL A 38 -17.56 -13.22 6.13
N GLU A 39 -16.55 -12.83 6.88
CA GLU A 39 -16.70 -12.11 8.16
C GLU A 39 -17.40 -10.76 7.98
N TYR A 40 -17.03 -10.01 6.94
CA TYR A 40 -17.62 -8.70 6.61
C TYR A 40 -18.81 -8.78 5.66
N ASP A 41 -19.29 -9.99 5.33
CA ASP A 41 -20.43 -10.20 4.42
C ASP A 41 -20.32 -9.42 3.10
N VAL A 42 -19.15 -9.47 2.46
CA VAL A 42 -18.85 -8.72 1.23
C VAL A 42 -19.76 -9.18 0.10
N LYS A 43 -20.48 -8.24 -0.52
CA LYS A 43 -21.46 -8.50 -1.59
C LYS A 43 -20.88 -8.19 -2.97
N ARG A 44 -21.42 -8.82 -3.99
CA ARG A 44 -21.08 -8.52 -5.39
C ARG A 44 -21.84 -7.32 -5.97
N GLY A 45 -22.94 -6.91 -5.35
CA GLY A 45 -23.74 -5.76 -5.77
C GLY A 45 -23.44 -4.52 -4.94
N LEU A 46 -23.90 -3.36 -5.40
CA LEU A 46 -23.69 -2.08 -4.71
C LEU A 46 -24.77 -1.76 -3.68
N ARG A 47 -25.90 -2.48 -3.71
CA ARG A 47 -27.03 -2.26 -2.81
C ARG A 47 -27.68 -3.57 -2.40
N ASP A 48 -28.23 -3.58 -1.19
CA ASP A 48 -29.09 -4.67 -0.71
C ASP A 48 -30.54 -4.51 -1.23
N SER A 49 -31.42 -5.44 -0.85
CA SER A 49 -32.83 -5.43 -1.24
C SER A 49 -33.61 -4.22 -0.68
N ALA A 50 -33.09 -3.56 0.36
CA ALA A 50 -33.66 -2.35 0.95
C ALA A 50 -33.09 -1.06 0.32
N GLY A 51 -32.23 -1.16 -0.69
CA GLY A 51 -31.61 -0.02 -1.35
C GLY A 51 -30.45 0.60 -0.58
N LYS A 52 -30.00 0.01 0.53
CA LYS A 52 -28.84 0.45 1.31
C LYS A 52 -27.54 0.02 0.63
N GLY A 53 -26.51 0.87 0.71
CA GLY A 53 -25.18 0.52 0.26
C GLY A 53 -24.62 -0.68 1.03
N VAL A 54 -23.92 -1.56 0.32
CA VAL A 54 -23.29 -2.77 0.87
C VAL A 54 -21.79 -2.74 0.67
N LEU A 55 -21.07 -3.51 1.49
CA LEU A 55 -19.64 -3.70 1.36
C LEU A 55 -19.37 -4.61 0.15
N THR A 56 -18.69 -4.11 -0.89
CA THR A 56 -18.45 -4.81 -2.15
C THR A 56 -16.99 -5.23 -2.36
N GLY A 57 -16.08 -4.81 -1.48
CA GLY A 57 -14.66 -5.15 -1.55
C GLY A 57 -13.95 -4.80 -0.27
N LEU A 58 -12.75 -5.32 -0.13
CA LEU A 58 -11.83 -5.03 0.96
C LEU A 58 -10.53 -4.50 0.42
N THR A 59 -9.93 -3.58 1.15
CA THR A 59 -8.57 -3.07 0.92
C THR A 59 -7.88 -2.84 2.25
N GLU A 60 -6.60 -3.13 2.31
CA GLU A 60 -5.74 -2.80 3.46
C GLU A 60 -4.81 -1.62 3.13
N VAL A 61 -4.88 -1.11 1.89
CA VAL A 61 -3.98 -0.06 1.39
C VAL A 61 -4.39 1.32 1.87
N SER A 62 -5.70 1.60 1.89
CA SER A 62 -6.21 2.91 2.29
C SER A 62 -7.57 2.80 2.98
N ASP A 63 -7.85 3.75 3.85
CA ASP A 63 -9.13 3.91 4.52
C ASP A 63 -9.57 5.37 4.50
N VAL A 64 -10.87 5.59 4.25
CA VAL A 64 -11.50 6.92 4.27
C VAL A 64 -12.65 6.89 5.25
N THR A 65 -12.58 7.69 6.29
CA THR A 65 -13.64 7.82 7.29
C THR A 65 -14.17 9.25 7.34
N GLY A 66 -15.49 9.42 7.46
CA GLY A 66 -16.16 10.71 7.65
C GLY A 66 -17.23 10.64 8.72
N TYR A 67 -17.18 9.60 9.57
CA TYR A 67 -18.13 9.39 10.67
C TYR A 67 -17.47 8.62 11.82
N ASN A 68 -18.05 8.76 13.00
CA ASN A 68 -17.76 7.91 14.15
C ASN A 68 -18.94 6.99 14.42
N LEU A 69 -18.69 5.73 14.75
CA LEU A 69 -19.73 4.79 15.17
C LEU A 69 -19.96 4.92 16.68
N ILE A 70 -21.09 5.55 17.07
CA ILE A 70 -21.46 5.74 18.47
C ILE A 70 -22.79 5.03 18.72
N ASN A 71 -22.79 4.06 19.62
CA ASN A 71 -23.98 3.26 19.96
C ASN A 71 -24.69 2.65 18.74
N GLY A 72 -23.90 2.15 17.76
CA GLY A 72 -24.41 1.56 16.52
C GLY A 72 -24.95 2.56 15.49
N ARG A 73 -24.76 3.88 15.70
CA ARG A 73 -25.16 4.94 14.77
C ARG A 73 -23.96 5.67 14.23
N ASN A 74 -23.97 5.93 12.92
CA ASN A 74 -22.97 6.75 12.27
C ASN A 74 -23.23 8.22 12.57
N ILE A 75 -22.34 8.86 13.30
CA ILE A 75 -22.35 10.29 13.60
C ILE A 75 -21.34 10.96 12.68
N PRO A 76 -21.73 11.97 11.87
CA PRO A 76 -20.79 12.70 11.02
C PRO A 76 -19.59 13.22 11.80
N ALA A 77 -18.40 13.06 11.23
CA ALA A 77 -17.13 13.54 11.77
C ALA A 77 -16.28 14.12 10.66
N GLU A 78 -15.19 14.78 11.03
CA GLU A 78 -14.22 15.27 10.06
C GLU A 78 -13.69 14.12 9.19
N GLY A 79 -13.59 14.37 7.87
CA GLY A 79 -13.04 13.40 6.92
C GLY A 79 -11.57 13.12 7.21
N ARG A 80 -11.22 11.84 7.24
CA ARG A 80 -9.83 11.38 7.44
C ARG A 80 -9.48 10.37 6.36
N LEU A 81 -8.28 10.48 5.84
CA LEU A 81 -7.69 9.55 4.88
C LEU A 81 -6.45 8.92 5.51
N TYR A 82 -6.37 7.63 5.43
CA TYR A 82 -5.23 6.84 5.91
C TYR A 82 -4.63 6.05 4.74
N TYR A 83 -3.30 6.01 4.70
CA TYR A 83 -2.53 5.13 3.83
C TYR A 83 -1.74 4.15 4.68
N GLN A 84 -1.99 2.84 4.51
CA GLN A 84 -1.37 1.78 5.32
C GLN A 84 -1.49 2.05 6.84
N GLY A 85 -2.66 2.57 7.28
CA GLY A 85 -2.92 2.91 8.67
C GLY A 85 -2.34 4.24 9.16
N ILE A 86 -1.61 4.99 8.32
CA ILE A 86 -1.00 6.28 8.67
C ILE A 86 -1.87 7.41 8.12
N ASN A 87 -2.20 8.40 8.96
CA ASN A 87 -2.96 9.57 8.53
C ASN A 87 -2.19 10.35 7.46
N VAL A 88 -2.86 10.71 6.36
CA VAL A 88 -2.24 11.44 5.23
C VAL A 88 -1.64 12.78 5.68
N ASN A 89 -2.26 13.47 6.64
CA ASN A 89 -1.70 14.71 7.18
C ASN A 89 -0.31 14.48 7.83
N ASP A 90 -0.17 13.39 8.60
CA ASP A 90 1.12 13.02 9.21
C ASP A 90 2.16 12.66 8.15
N ILE A 91 1.73 11.98 7.08
CA ILE A 91 2.58 11.70 5.92
C ILE A 91 3.08 13.01 5.30
N VAL A 92 2.16 13.93 4.96
CA VAL A 92 2.50 15.21 4.35
C VAL A 92 3.44 16.02 5.24
N ASP A 93 3.16 16.10 6.55
CA ASP A 93 4.00 16.83 7.50
C ASP A 93 5.40 16.23 7.61
N SER A 94 5.52 14.92 7.59
CA SER A 94 6.82 14.22 7.62
C SER A 94 7.66 14.42 6.36
N LEU A 95 7.01 14.75 5.23
CA LEU A 95 7.64 14.85 3.91
C LEU A 95 7.91 16.30 3.47
N LYS A 96 7.46 17.33 4.21
CA LYS A 96 7.56 18.75 3.83
C LYS A 96 8.97 19.19 3.42
N ASP A 97 9.99 18.67 4.10
CA ASP A 97 11.39 19.03 3.87
C ASP A 97 12.17 17.93 3.10
N ARG A 98 11.47 16.96 2.51
CA ARG A 98 12.09 15.83 1.80
C ARG A 98 11.97 15.98 0.30
N LYS A 99 13.07 15.66 -0.40
CA LYS A 99 13.15 15.78 -1.87
C LYS A 99 12.34 14.71 -2.61
N PHE A 100 12.12 13.54 -2.01
CA PHE A 100 11.52 12.35 -2.65
C PHE A 100 10.22 11.91 -1.94
N GLY A 101 9.39 12.87 -1.52
CA GLY A 101 8.16 12.57 -0.79
C GLY A 101 7.13 11.75 -1.60
N PHE A 102 7.08 11.96 -2.91
CA PHE A 102 6.20 11.20 -3.79
C PHE A 102 6.63 9.72 -3.86
N GLU A 103 7.90 9.46 -4.10
CA GLU A 103 8.47 8.13 -4.21
C GLU A 103 8.37 7.36 -2.88
N GLU A 104 8.59 8.04 -1.75
CA GLU A 104 8.42 7.46 -0.41
C GLU A 104 6.96 7.07 -0.17
N THR A 105 5.99 7.88 -0.63
CA THR A 105 4.55 7.57 -0.52
C THR A 105 4.17 6.39 -1.42
N VAL A 106 4.66 6.36 -2.65
CA VAL A 106 4.47 5.20 -3.56
C VAL A 106 5.01 3.93 -2.92
N TYR A 107 6.21 3.99 -2.34
CA TYR A 107 6.80 2.84 -1.67
C TYR A 107 5.94 2.36 -0.48
N LEU A 108 5.45 3.29 0.35
CA LEU A 108 4.54 2.97 1.45
C LEU A 108 3.28 2.25 0.96
N LEU A 109 2.63 2.76 -0.08
CA LEU A 109 1.42 2.15 -0.65
C LEU A 109 1.67 0.76 -1.23
N MET A 110 2.83 0.54 -1.84
CA MET A 110 3.18 -0.73 -2.45
C MET A 110 3.60 -1.79 -1.43
N PHE A 111 4.37 -1.40 -0.42
CA PHE A 111 5.05 -2.35 0.48
C PHE A 111 4.53 -2.31 1.93
N GLY A 112 3.66 -1.39 2.29
CA GLY A 112 3.03 -1.30 3.61
C GLY A 112 3.91 -0.70 4.71
N HIS A 113 5.09 -0.20 4.36
CA HIS A 113 6.03 0.43 5.29
C HIS A 113 6.91 1.45 4.58
N TYR A 114 7.48 2.39 5.34
CA TYR A 114 8.49 3.31 4.81
C TYR A 114 9.81 2.60 4.54
N GLN A 115 10.48 2.98 3.47
CA GLN A 115 11.83 2.51 3.18
C GLN A 115 12.82 3.11 4.19
N ILE A 116 13.62 2.26 4.84
CA ILE A 116 14.73 2.72 5.68
C ILE A 116 15.85 3.20 4.75
N ARG A 117 16.33 4.44 4.95
CA ARG A 117 17.29 5.15 4.07
C ARG A 117 18.59 4.42 3.72
N GLN A 118 18.90 3.31 4.34
CA GLN A 118 20.15 2.56 4.12
C GLN A 118 20.23 1.86 2.74
N ASN A 119 19.13 1.75 1.99
CA ASN A 119 19.05 1.00 0.74
C ASN A 119 18.85 1.87 -0.52
N TRP A 120 18.92 3.21 -0.44
CA TRP A 120 18.84 4.08 -1.62
C TRP A 120 20.21 4.23 -2.33
N ASN A 121 20.84 3.11 -2.66
CA ASN A 121 21.97 3.10 -3.61
C ASN A 121 21.53 2.76 -5.03
N ILE A 122 20.27 3.03 -5.37
CA ILE A 122 19.83 3.02 -6.76
C ILE A 122 20.17 4.40 -7.34
N SER A 123 21.36 4.52 -7.86
CA SER A 123 21.81 5.63 -8.71
C SER A 123 20.98 5.59 -10.00
N TRP A 124 19.94 6.42 -10.06
CA TRP A 124 19.34 6.79 -11.33
C TRP A 124 20.20 7.91 -11.93
N MET A 125 21.25 7.55 -12.67
CA MET A 125 21.85 8.40 -13.70
C MET A 125 21.66 7.74 -15.05
#